data_51de610bef3132ac673b8b13ecbbfebe
#
_entry.id   51de610bef3132ac673b8b13ecbbfebe
#
_cell.length_a   1.000
_cell.length_b   1.000
_cell.length_c   1.000
_cell.angle_alpha   90.00
_cell.angle_beta   90.00
_cell.angle_gamma   90.00
#
_symmetry.space_group_name_H-M   'P 1'
#
loop_
_entity.id
_entity.type
_entity.pdbx_description
1 polymer ?
#
loop_
_entity_poly.entity_id
_entity_poly.type
_entity_poly.pdbx_seq_one_letter_code
_entity_poly.pdbx_strand_id
1 'polypeptide(L)'
;MREYAEIGIGREARRTFDLEQLSIVPQRRTRSSKDVDTTWHIDAYTFDIPFVSHPTDALATPEFIIEMGKQGGLGVINAEGLWGRHEDLEGALARIYSQPGDNSIIQELHAAP
;
A
#
# COMPACT_ATOMS: atom_id res chain seq x y z
N MET A 1 -11.00 16.64 -11.43
CA MET A 1 -9.96 17.22 -12.31
C MET A 1 -8.65 16.51 -12.05
N ARG A 2 -8.00 16.08 -13.09
CA ARG A 2 -6.68 15.45 -12.99
C ARG A 2 -5.61 16.52 -13.24
N GLU A 3 -4.75 16.76 -12.27
CA GLU A 3 -3.62 17.66 -12.42
C GLU A 3 -2.35 16.85 -12.63
N TYR A 4 -1.56 17.26 -13.61
CA TYR A 4 -0.27 16.68 -13.92
C TYR A 4 0.82 17.71 -13.74
N ALA A 5 1.97 17.25 -13.24
CA ALA A 5 3.18 18.05 -13.12
C ALA A 5 4.28 17.42 -13.96
N GLU A 6 5.01 18.23 -14.69
CA GLU A 6 6.21 17.78 -15.39
C GLU A 6 7.34 17.51 -14.38
N ILE A 7 7.86 16.27 -14.41
CA ILE A 7 8.90 15.80 -13.50
C ILE A 7 10.24 15.50 -14.20
N GLY A 8 10.34 15.85 -15.45
CA GLY A 8 11.51 15.65 -16.29
C GLY A 8 11.14 15.79 -17.75
N ILE A 9 12.12 15.76 -18.65
CA ILE A 9 11.88 15.92 -20.09
C ILE A 9 10.97 14.79 -20.59
N GLY A 10 9.77 15.16 -21.02
CA GLY A 10 8.76 14.22 -21.53
C GLY A 10 8.16 13.29 -20.50
N ARG A 11 8.30 13.59 -19.20
CA ARG A 11 7.72 12.80 -18.12
C ARG A 11 6.78 13.64 -17.27
N GLU A 12 5.60 13.10 -17.07
CA GLU A 12 4.58 13.72 -16.23
C GLU A 12 4.19 12.80 -15.07
N ALA A 13 3.98 13.40 -13.91
CA ALA A 13 3.39 12.74 -12.76
C ALA A 13 2.04 13.35 -12.42
N ARG A 14 1.11 12.52 -11.97
CA ARG A 14 -0.16 12.99 -11.45
C ARG A 14 0.03 13.57 -10.05
N ARG A 15 -0.55 14.74 -9.81
CA ARG A 15 -0.55 15.33 -8.47
C ARG A 15 -1.29 14.43 -7.48
N THR A 16 -0.70 14.23 -6.33
CA THR A 16 -1.31 13.58 -5.18
C THR A 16 -1.65 14.61 -4.09
N PHE A 17 -2.52 14.23 -3.17
CA PHE A 17 -3.02 15.12 -2.12
C PHE A 17 -2.94 14.43 -0.77
N ASP A 18 -2.65 15.20 0.26
CA ASP A 18 -2.82 14.76 1.63
C ASP A 18 -4.32 14.77 1.99
N LEU A 19 -4.72 13.94 2.95
CA LEU A 19 -6.11 13.87 3.39
C LEU A 19 -6.66 15.20 3.89
N GLU A 20 -5.78 16.03 4.48
CA GLU A 20 -6.13 17.38 4.95
C GLU A 20 -6.47 18.35 3.80
N GLN A 21 -6.04 18.06 2.60
CA GLN A 21 -6.29 18.87 1.41
C GLN A 21 -7.59 18.50 0.69
N LEU A 22 -8.27 17.45 1.15
CA LEU A 22 -9.44 16.90 0.49
C LEU A 22 -10.68 17.02 1.35
N SER A 23 -11.81 17.20 0.70
CA SER A 23 -13.13 17.11 1.31
C SER A 23 -14.03 16.21 0.49
N ILE A 24 -14.89 15.47 1.17
CA ILE A 24 -15.89 14.63 0.52
C ILE A 24 -17.09 15.50 0.13
N VAL A 25 -17.39 15.55 -1.16
CA VAL A 25 -18.57 16.23 -1.70
C VAL A 25 -19.64 15.18 -1.97
N PRO A 26 -20.77 15.21 -1.27
CA PRO A 26 -21.88 14.28 -1.54
C PRO A 26 -22.46 14.53 -2.93
N GLN A 27 -22.42 13.53 -3.78
CA GLN A 27 -22.96 13.65 -5.13
C GLN A 27 -24.15 12.72 -5.40
N ARG A 28 -24.20 11.58 -4.75
CA ARG A 28 -25.19 10.56 -5.04
C ARG A 28 -25.57 9.79 -3.79
N ARG A 29 -26.85 9.44 -3.67
CA ARG A 29 -27.31 8.54 -2.64
C ARG A 29 -26.96 7.10 -3.03
N THR A 30 -26.13 6.45 -2.24
CA THR A 30 -25.94 5.00 -2.30
C THR A 30 -27.01 4.35 -1.40
N ARG A 31 -27.72 3.36 -1.92
CA ARG A 31 -28.79 2.69 -1.17
C ARG A 31 -28.23 1.74 -0.10
N SER A 32 -27.07 1.14 -0.37
CA SER A 32 -26.41 0.20 0.52
C SER A 32 -24.91 0.28 0.36
N SER A 33 -24.16 0.16 1.46
CA SER A 33 -22.69 0.04 1.41
C SER A 33 -22.23 -1.23 0.69
N LYS A 34 -23.10 -2.24 0.60
CA LYS A 34 -22.81 -3.49 -0.14
C LYS A 34 -22.74 -3.29 -1.65
N ASP A 35 -23.34 -2.21 -2.16
CA ASP A 35 -23.32 -1.89 -3.59
C ASP A 35 -22.07 -1.10 -3.99
N VAL A 36 -21.18 -0.80 -3.05
CA VAL A 36 -19.95 -0.07 -3.31
C VAL A 36 -18.83 -1.04 -3.64
N ASP A 37 -18.24 -0.84 -4.82
CA ASP A 37 -17.04 -1.57 -5.23
C ASP A 37 -15.80 -0.75 -4.89
N THR A 38 -15.00 -1.27 -3.95
CA THR A 38 -13.75 -0.66 -3.51
C THR A 38 -12.52 -1.28 -4.15
N THR A 39 -12.70 -2.20 -5.10
CA THR A 39 -11.63 -2.89 -5.78
C THR A 39 -10.64 -1.91 -6.43
N TRP A 40 -9.38 -2.15 -6.19
CA TRP A 40 -8.29 -1.33 -6.70
C TRP A 40 -7.36 -2.15 -7.60
N HIS A 41 -7.16 -1.67 -8.81
CA HIS A 41 -6.26 -2.28 -9.78
C HIS A 41 -5.01 -1.43 -9.94
N ILE A 42 -3.85 -2.06 -9.76
CA ILE A 42 -2.56 -1.43 -10.00
C ILE A 42 -1.64 -2.44 -10.71
N ASP A 43 -1.22 -2.12 -11.92
CA ASP A 43 -0.47 -3.02 -12.81
C ASP A 43 -1.14 -4.41 -12.91
N ALA A 44 -0.41 -5.45 -12.58
CA ALA A 44 -0.88 -6.84 -12.59
C ALA A 44 -1.64 -7.25 -11.32
N TYR A 45 -1.76 -6.35 -10.36
CA TYR A 45 -2.33 -6.65 -9.04
C TYR A 45 -3.71 -6.06 -8.87
N THR A 46 -4.53 -6.77 -8.09
CA THR A 46 -5.88 -6.34 -7.71
C THR A 46 -6.03 -6.48 -6.21
N PHE A 47 -6.52 -5.43 -5.56
CA PHE A 47 -6.75 -5.38 -4.12
C PHE A 47 -8.21 -5.08 -3.83
N ASP A 48 -8.72 -5.58 -2.70
CA ASP A 48 -10.11 -5.36 -2.29
C ASP A 48 -10.36 -3.93 -1.83
N ILE A 49 -9.34 -3.27 -1.29
CA ILE A 49 -9.39 -1.89 -0.83
C ILE A 49 -8.18 -1.08 -1.33
N PRO A 50 -8.36 0.22 -1.63
CA PRO A 50 -7.28 1.07 -2.14
C PRO A 50 -6.42 1.65 -1.02
N PHE A 51 -5.88 0.81 -0.14
CA PHE A 51 -5.02 1.19 0.96
C PHE A 51 -3.64 0.58 0.84
N VAL A 52 -2.64 1.39 1.09
CA VAL A 52 -1.22 1.00 1.08
C VAL A 52 -0.62 1.39 2.42
N SER A 53 0.10 0.48 3.06
CA SER A 53 0.83 0.83 4.27
C SER A 53 2.05 1.69 3.94
N HIS A 54 2.33 2.66 4.80
CA HIS A 54 3.57 3.42 4.71
C HIS A 54 4.72 2.60 5.32
N PRO A 55 5.86 2.46 4.64
CA PRO A 55 6.97 1.60 5.08
C PRO A 55 7.80 2.23 6.21
N THR A 56 7.15 2.72 7.24
CA THR A 56 7.79 3.25 8.44
C THR A 56 8.20 2.10 9.33
N ASP A 57 9.44 2.04 9.72
CA ASP A 57 10.06 0.97 10.52
C ASP A 57 9.27 0.57 11.76
N ALA A 58 8.75 1.55 12.49
CA ALA A 58 8.02 1.30 13.73
C ALA A 58 6.59 0.78 13.50
N LEU A 59 6.00 1.03 12.34
CA LEU A 59 4.61 0.70 12.03
C LEU A 59 4.49 -0.49 11.09
N ALA A 60 5.29 -0.53 10.04
CA ALA A 60 5.23 -1.57 9.02
C ALA A 60 6.05 -2.80 9.45
N THR A 61 5.61 -3.45 10.50
CA THR A 61 6.16 -4.75 10.94
C THR A 61 5.65 -5.89 10.06
N PRO A 62 6.30 -7.07 10.06
CA PRO A 62 5.79 -8.25 9.36
C PRO A 62 4.34 -8.58 9.73
N GLU A 63 4.00 -8.51 10.99
CA GLU A 63 2.65 -8.75 11.50
C GLU A 63 1.64 -7.73 10.93
N PHE A 64 2.03 -6.46 10.87
CA PHE A 64 1.19 -5.39 10.33
C PHE A 64 0.91 -5.58 8.84
N ILE A 65 1.91 -5.89 8.03
CA ILE A 65 1.70 -6.08 6.58
C ILE A 65 0.92 -7.35 6.27
N ILE A 66 1.07 -8.40 7.05
CA ILE A 66 0.24 -9.61 6.97
C ILE A 66 -1.23 -9.25 7.23
N GLU A 67 -1.49 -8.48 8.27
CA GLU A 67 -2.86 -8.06 8.58
C GLU A 67 -3.41 -7.11 7.50
N MET A 68 -2.62 -6.19 6.98
CA MET A 68 -3.01 -5.34 5.86
C MET A 68 -3.43 -6.19 4.64
N GLY A 69 -2.68 -7.23 4.33
CA GLY A 69 -3.02 -8.17 3.26
C GLY A 69 -4.34 -8.91 3.52
N LYS A 70 -4.58 -9.37 4.76
CA LYS A 70 -5.83 -10.02 5.15
C LYS A 70 -7.04 -9.10 5.02
N GLN A 71 -6.86 -7.81 5.25
CA GLN A 71 -7.89 -6.79 5.05
C GLN A 71 -8.09 -6.41 3.57
N GLY A 72 -7.31 -6.95 2.67
CA GLY A 72 -7.42 -6.74 1.23
C GLY A 72 -6.64 -5.54 0.69
N GLY A 73 -5.77 -4.93 1.48
CA GLY A 73 -4.89 -3.85 1.09
C GLY A 73 -3.47 -4.30 0.73
N LEU A 74 -2.62 -3.36 0.35
CA LEU A 74 -1.23 -3.59 0.02
C LEU A 74 -0.33 -3.29 1.22
N GLY A 75 0.37 -4.31 1.69
CA GLY A 75 1.42 -4.16 2.70
C GLY A 75 2.76 -3.81 2.07
N VAL A 76 3.36 -2.69 2.48
CA VAL A 76 4.70 -2.28 2.08
C VAL A 76 5.57 -2.19 3.32
N ILE A 77 6.75 -2.79 3.27
CA ILE A 77 7.69 -2.85 4.39
C ILE A 77 9.08 -2.37 3.94
N ASN A 78 9.80 -1.74 4.85
CA ASN A 78 11.20 -1.41 4.63
C ASN A 78 12.07 -2.64 4.95
N ALA A 79 12.70 -3.20 3.93
CA ALA A 79 13.53 -4.41 4.08
C ALA A 79 14.76 -4.19 4.97
N GLU A 80 15.32 -3.00 4.99
CA GLU A 80 16.43 -2.65 5.88
C GLU A 80 16.01 -2.70 7.37
N GLY A 81 14.81 -2.25 7.67
CA GLY A 81 14.24 -2.36 9.02
C GLY A 81 14.01 -3.82 9.45
N LEU A 82 13.67 -4.70 8.52
CA LEU A 82 13.61 -6.14 8.78
C LEU A 82 14.95 -6.69 9.25
N TRP A 83 16.01 -6.33 8.57
CA TRP A 83 17.36 -6.78 8.89
C TRP A 83 17.83 -6.30 10.27
N GLY A 84 17.54 -5.07 10.60
CA GLY A 84 17.99 -4.48 11.85
C GLY A 84 17.20 -4.93 13.08
N ARG A 85 16.02 -5.51 12.93
CA ARG A 85 15.09 -5.78 14.03
C ARG A 85 14.78 -7.25 14.30
N HIS A 86 15.10 -8.13 13.36
CA HIS A 86 14.81 -9.55 13.47
C HIS A 86 16.11 -10.37 13.45
N GLU A 87 16.32 -11.15 14.51
CA GLU A 87 17.43 -12.11 14.55
C GLU A 87 17.24 -13.23 13.53
N ASP A 88 16.00 -13.65 13.32
CA ASP A 88 15.61 -14.65 12.33
C ASP A 88 14.91 -13.98 11.15
N LEU A 89 15.70 -13.42 10.24
CA LEU A 89 15.21 -12.78 9.02
C LEU A 89 14.50 -13.77 8.10
N GLU A 90 15.04 -14.96 7.94
CA GLU A 90 14.48 -15.99 7.07
C GLU A 90 13.10 -16.44 7.56
N GLY A 91 12.96 -16.62 8.88
CA GLY A 91 11.68 -16.95 9.48
C GLY A 91 10.66 -15.83 9.36
N ALA A 92 11.08 -14.57 9.50
CA ALA A 92 10.19 -13.41 9.30
C ALA A 92 9.69 -13.33 7.85
N LEU A 93 10.58 -13.47 6.87
CA LEU A 93 10.23 -13.51 5.45
C LEU A 93 9.32 -14.69 5.12
N ALA A 94 9.63 -15.88 5.62
CA ALA A 94 8.83 -17.08 5.39
C ALA A 94 7.39 -16.90 5.89
N ARG A 95 7.18 -16.27 7.03
CA ARG A 95 5.84 -15.95 7.56
C ARG A 95 5.05 -15.04 6.62
N ILE A 96 5.71 -14.05 6.03
CA ILE A 96 5.07 -13.13 5.11
C ILE A 96 4.71 -13.87 3.80
N TYR A 97 5.63 -14.60 3.23
CA TYR A 97 5.42 -15.32 1.96
C TYR A 97 4.46 -16.50 2.07
N SER A 98 4.25 -17.04 3.27
CA SER A 98 3.31 -18.15 3.47
C SER A 98 1.84 -17.73 3.49
N GLN A 99 1.54 -16.44 3.49
CA GLN A 99 0.17 -15.96 3.49
C GLN A 99 -0.51 -16.26 2.15
N PRO A 100 -1.78 -16.70 2.16
CA PRO A 100 -2.49 -16.96 0.92
C PRO A 100 -2.84 -15.67 0.19
N GLY A 101 -2.72 -15.68 -1.14
CA GLY A 101 -3.07 -14.55 -2.00
C GLY A 101 -1.93 -13.59 -2.27
N ASP A 102 -2.14 -12.71 -3.25
CA ASP A 102 -1.16 -11.72 -3.72
C ASP A 102 -1.25 -10.38 -2.98
N ASN A 103 -1.98 -10.34 -1.87
CA ASN A 103 -2.31 -9.10 -1.16
C ASN A 103 -1.21 -8.60 -0.23
N SER A 104 -0.15 -9.37 -0.03
CA SER A 104 1.01 -8.97 0.76
C SER A 104 2.23 -8.92 -0.13
N ILE A 105 2.65 -7.74 -0.48
CA ILE A 105 3.85 -7.51 -1.30
C ILE A 105 4.91 -6.87 -0.42
N ILE A 106 6.08 -7.49 -0.40
CA ILE A 106 7.28 -6.88 0.18
C ILE A 106 7.95 -6.08 -0.94
N GLN A 107 8.03 -4.78 -0.75
CA GLN A 107 8.85 -3.94 -1.60
C GLN A 107 10.11 -3.56 -0.86
N GLU A 108 11.22 -3.80 -1.52
CA GLU A 108 12.51 -3.31 -1.09
C GLU A 108 12.59 -1.82 -1.41
N LEU A 109 12.54 -0.99 -0.38
CA LEU A 109 12.87 0.42 -0.52
C LEU A 109 14.36 0.56 -0.22
N HIS A 110 15.14 0.74 -1.25
CA HIS A 110 16.52 1.16 -1.06
C HIS A 110 16.50 2.61 -0.55
N ALA A 111 16.88 2.79 0.70
CA ALA A 111 17.32 4.08 1.12
C ALA A 111 18.51 4.47 0.23
N ALA A 112 18.40 5.55 -0.51
CA ALA A 112 19.54 6.09 -1.24
C ALA A 112 20.67 6.38 -0.23
N PRO A 113 21.91 6.04 -0.53
CA PRO A 113 23.05 6.34 0.32
C PRO A 113 23.22 7.84 0.54
#